data_fce139786418ed8fab7cc500cdfcbf39
#
_entry.id   fce139786418ed8fab7cc500cdfcbf39
#
_cell.length_a   1.000
_cell.length_b   1.000
_cell.length_c   1.000
_cell.angle_alpha   90.00
_cell.angle_beta   90.00
_cell.angle_gamma   90.00
#
_symmetry.space_group_name_H-M   'P 1'
#
loop_
_entity.id
_entity.type
_entity.pdbx_description
1 polymer ?
#
loop_
_entity_poly.entity_id
_entity_poly.type
_entity_poly.pdbx_seq_one_letter_code
_entity_poly.pdbx_strand_id
1 'polypeptide(L)'
;MKWLRRSSSEPLWKEEFSVRTADERYVTRRQLTKFLVLTSFGMFVGNLWILVRSMFSKVPSYPQQTVALLGEIPVGGVKLFAYPTKDDHCILVRTSQNEHVSYSQKCTHLSCAVYYSRGNNRLECPCHKGYFSIADGSVLQGPPSRPLPKIVLESRGGELVAVDIKTS
;
A
#
# COMPACT_ATOMS: atom_id res chain seq x y z
N MET A 1 -63.07 -25.44 -28.53
CA MET A 1 -61.99 -25.05 -27.59
C MET A 1 -61.02 -26.21 -27.45
N LYS A 2 -59.85 -26.15 -28.13
CA LYS A 2 -58.80 -27.18 -28.06
C LYS A 2 -57.89 -26.80 -26.91
N TRP A 3 -57.96 -27.51 -25.80
CA TRP A 3 -56.99 -27.43 -24.72
C TRP A 3 -55.69 -28.07 -25.23
N LEU A 4 -54.67 -27.23 -25.46
CA LEU A 4 -53.31 -27.71 -25.72
C LEU A 4 -52.80 -28.41 -24.50
N ARG A 5 -52.58 -29.73 -24.62
CA ARG A 5 -51.99 -30.59 -23.57
C ARG A 5 -50.54 -30.09 -23.34
N ARG A 6 -50.30 -29.47 -22.20
CA ARG A 6 -48.96 -29.10 -21.74
C ARG A 6 -48.10 -30.38 -21.63
N SER A 7 -47.00 -30.43 -22.33
CA SER A 7 -45.97 -31.44 -22.13
C SER A 7 -45.30 -31.21 -20.77
N SER A 8 -45.41 -32.18 -19.87
CA SER A 8 -45.02 -32.11 -18.46
C SER A 8 -43.50 -32.25 -18.22
N SER A 9 -42.66 -31.91 -19.20
CA SER A 9 -41.21 -32.18 -19.14
C SER A 9 -40.32 -30.93 -19.09
N GLU A 10 -40.89 -29.73 -19.14
CA GLU A 10 -40.09 -28.54 -18.99
C GLU A 10 -40.12 -28.00 -17.55
N PRO A 11 -38.93 -27.75 -16.94
CA PRO A 11 -38.86 -27.25 -15.59
C PRO A 11 -39.38 -25.80 -15.50
N LEU A 12 -40.14 -25.49 -14.45
CA LEU A 12 -40.78 -24.18 -14.18
C LEU A 12 -39.85 -22.95 -14.31
N TRP A 13 -38.56 -23.13 -14.02
CA TRP A 13 -37.58 -22.04 -14.13
C TRP A 13 -37.37 -21.56 -15.58
N LYS A 14 -37.64 -22.37 -16.58
CA LYS A 14 -37.57 -21.96 -17.99
C LYS A 14 -38.72 -21.05 -18.40
N GLU A 15 -39.87 -21.12 -17.71
CA GLU A 15 -41.02 -20.25 -17.93
C GLU A 15 -40.84 -18.87 -17.26
N GLU A 16 -40.23 -18.86 -16.07
CA GLU A 16 -40.02 -17.64 -15.30
C GLU A 16 -38.85 -16.78 -15.83
N PHE A 17 -37.81 -17.42 -16.32
CA PHE A 17 -36.72 -16.76 -17.02
C PHE A 17 -36.91 -16.95 -18.52
N SER A 18 -37.47 -15.96 -19.20
CA SER A 18 -37.74 -16.00 -20.65
C SER A 18 -36.41 -15.93 -21.46
N VAL A 19 -35.51 -16.86 -21.19
CA VAL A 19 -34.32 -17.08 -22.01
C VAL A 19 -34.81 -17.78 -23.27
N ARG A 20 -34.96 -17.01 -24.35
CA ARG A 20 -35.33 -17.58 -25.64
C ARG A 20 -34.27 -18.60 -26.02
N THR A 21 -34.72 -19.79 -26.44
CA THR A 21 -33.84 -20.88 -26.91
C THR A 21 -32.91 -20.48 -28.07
N ALA A 22 -33.14 -19.34 -28.69
CA ALA A 22 -32.21 -18.69 -29.62
C ALA A 22 -30.94 -18.16 -28.93
N ASP A 23 -31.02 -17.72 -27.67
CA ASP A 23 -29.89 -17.16 -26.95
C ASP A 23 -28.97 -18.26 -26.36
N GLU A 24 -29.46 -19.49 -26.21
CA GLU A 24 -28.63 -20.63 -25.76
C GLU A 24 -27.60 -21.07 -26.81
N ARG A 25 -27.73 -20.64 -28.07
CA ARG A 25 -26.81 -21.01 -29.16
C ARG A 25 -25.63 -20.07 -29.35
N TYR A 26 -25.56 -18.97 -28.61
CA TYR A 26 -24.56 -17.92 -28.87
C TYR A 26 -23.12 -18.30 -28.52
N VAL A 27 -22.91 -19.32 -27.69
CA VAL A 27 -21.55 -19.75 -27.39
C VAL A 27 -21.38 -21.22 -27.78
N THR A 28 -21.01 -21.47 -29.03
CA THR A 28 -20.58 -22.81 -29.43
C THR A 28 -19.27 -23.16 -28.69
N ARG A 29 -19.03 -24.46 -28.42
CA ARG A 29 -17.77 -24.93 -27.79
C ARG A 29 -16.54 -24.35 -28.47
N ARG A 30 -16.57 -24.20 -29.79
CA ARG A 30 -15.48 -23.61 -30.58
C ARG A 30 -15.30 -22.11 -30.28
N GLN A 31 -16.37 -21.36 -30.08
CA GLN A 31 -16.30 -19.93 -29.74
C GLN A 31 -15.81 -19.74 -28.31
N LEU A 32 -16.29 -20.56 -27.37
CA LEU A 32 -15.81 -20.56 -25.97
C LEU A 32 -14.30 -20.83 -25.92
N THR A 33 -13.83 -21.86 -26.65
CA THR A 33 -12.39 -22.18 -26.68
C THR A 33 -11.57 -21.03 -27.29
N LYS A 34 -12.04 -20.41 -28.38
CA LYS A 34 -11.37 -19.24 -28.95
C LYS A 34 -11.31 -18.08 -27.97
N PHE A 35 -12.42 -17.80 -27.28
CA PHE A 35 -12.48 -16.74 -26.28
C PHE A 35 -11.51 -17.02 -25.11
N LEU A 36 -11.47 -18.23 -24.58
CA LEU A 36 -10.55 -18.61 -23.52
C LEU A 36 -9.08 -18.51 -23.95
N VAL A 37 -8.75 -18.95 -25.16
CA VAL A 37 -7.41 -18.84 -25.70
C VAL A 37 -7.00 -17.38 -25.88
N LEU A 38 -7.87 -16.54 -26.42
CA LEU A 38 -7.57 -15.09 -26.62
C LEU A 38 -7.42 -14.36 -25.29
N THR A 39 -8.27 -14.64 -24.29
CA THR A 39 -8.15 -14.03 -22.97
C THR A 39 -6.88 -14.48 -22.25
N SER A 40 -6.56 -15.76 -22.28
CA SER A 40 -5.32 -16.30 -21.69
C SER A 40 -4.08 -15.71 -22.36
N PHE A 41 -4.10 -15.59 -23.69
CA PHE A 41 -3.02 -14.96 -24.45
C PHE A 41 -2.87 -13.47 -24.10
N GLY A 42 -4.00 -12.74 -23.99
CA GLY A 42 -3.99 -11.34 -23.58
C GLY A 42 -3.40 -11.15 -22.17
N MET A 43 -3.79 -12.01 -21.21
CA MET A 43 -3.22 -12.00 -19.86
C MET A 43 -1.72 -12.33 -19.87
N PHE A 44 -1.30 -13.31 -20.68
CA PHE A 44 0.12 -13.66 -20.80
C PHE A 44 0.93 -12.49 -21.34
N VAL A 45 0.50 -11.86 -22.42
CA VAL A 45 1.17 -10.69 -23.00
C VAL A 45 1.23 -9.52 -22.01
N GLY A 46 0.12 -9.25 -21.29
CA GLY A 46 0.08 -8.22 -20.26
C GLY A 46 1.07 -8.48 -19.12
N ASN A 47 1.11 -9.69 -18.60
CA ASN A 47 2.07 -10.07 -17.56
C ASN A 47 3.52 -10.01 -18.06
N LEU A 48 3.78 -10.47 -19.27
CA LEU A 48 5.10 -10.39 -19.89
C LEU A 48 5.55 -8.92 -20.06
N TRP A 49 4.64 -8.04 -20.46
CA TRP A 49 4.91 -6.61 -20.58
C TRP A 49 5.28 -5.98 -19.22
N ILE A 50 4.52 -6.31 -18.16
CA ILE A 50 4.82 -5.83 -16.80
C ILE A 50 6.19 -6.32 -16.35
N LEU A 51 6.51 -7.60 -16.60
CA LEU A 51 7.78 -8.20 -16.24
C LEU A 51 8.95 -7.51 -16.96
N VAL A 52 8.84 -7.33 -18.28
CA VAL A 52 9.86 -6.63 -19.08
C VAL A 52 10.01 -5.19 -18.58
N ARG A 53 8.91 -4.47 -18.39
CA ARG A 53 8.95 -3.11 -17.87
C ARG A 53 9.60 -3.02 -16.48
N SER A 54 9.33 -3.99 -15.59
CA SER A 54 9.94 -4.02 -14.26
C SER A 54 11.46 -4.23 -14.30
N MET A 55 11.96 -5.00 -15.27
CA MET A 55 13.41 -5.18 -15.46
C MET A 55 14.12 -3.89 -15.88
N PHE A 56 13.43 -3.00 -16.59
CA PHE A 56 13.96 -1.71 -17.03
C PHE A 56 13.55 -0.55 -16.13
N SER A 57 12.73 -0.79 -15.11
CA SER A 57 12.34 0.25 -14.16
C SER A 57 13.54 0.62 -13.30
N LYS A 58 13.95 1.87 -13.38
CA LYS A 58 14.97 2.42 -12.46
C LYS A 58 14.41 2.38 -11.04
N VAL A 59 15.22 1.96 -10.09
CA VAL A 59 14.91 2.14 -8.66
C VAL A 59 14.61 3.62 -8.44
N PRO A 60 13.47 3.98 -7.85
CA PRO A 60 13.13 5.36 -7.61
C PRO A 60 14.24 6.00 -6.76
N SER A 61 14.93 7.00 -7.31
CA SER A 61 15.85 7.81 -6.53
C SER A 61 15.05 8.89 -5.82
N TYR A 62 15.08 8.89 -4.50
CA TYR A 62 14.42 9.92 -3.71
C TYR A 62 15.22 11.24 -3.76
N PRO A 63 14.56 12.40 -3.72
CA PRO A 63 15.23 13.69 -3.68
C PRO A 63 16.05 13.83 -2.40
N GLN A 64 17.24 14.42 -2.47
CA GLN A 64 17.98 14.76 -1.27
C GLN A 64 17.44 16.08 -0.73
N GLN A 65 17.10 16.10 0.55
CA GLN A 65 16.49 17.26 1.21
C GLN A 65 17.11 17.48 2.60
N THR A 66 17.63 18.68 2.85
CA THR A 66 18.04 19.09 4.20
C THR A 66 16.80 19.20 5.08
N VAL A 67 16.85 18.51 6.23
CA VAL A 67 15.73 18.40 7.16
C VAL A 67 15.95 19.26 8.41
N ALA A 68 17.19 19.26 8.94
CA ALA A 68 17.54 19.99 10.16
C ALA A 68 19.05 20.25 10.20
N LEU A 69 19.47 21.22 11.02
CA LEU A 69 20.86 21.37 11.42
C LEU A 69 21.20 20.43 12.58
N LEU A 70 22.44 19.94 12.60
CA LEU A 70 22.94 19.19 13.75
C LEU A 70 22.91 20.11 14.98
N GLY A 71 22.22 19.67 16.04
CA GLY A 71 22.09 20.46 17.27
C GLY A 71 20.84 21.37 17.33
N GLU A 72 20.13 21.59 16.24
CA GLU A 72 18.88 22.35 16.21
C GLU A 72 17.82 21.77 17.13
N ILE A 73 17.76 20.44 17.22
CA ILE A 73 16.77 19.73 18.01
C ILE A 73 17.39 19.28 19.34
N PRO A 74 16.82 19.62 20.49
CA PRO A 74 17.31 19.12 21.79
C PRO A 74 17.10 17.61 21.91
N VAL A 75 17.85 16.94 22.78
CA VAL A 75 17.68 15.50 23.07
C VAL A 75 16.25 15.23 23.55
N GLY A 76 15.58 14.25 22.93
CA GLY A 76 14.15 13.96 23.10
C GLY A 76 13.22 14.97 22.41
N GLY A 77 13.78 15.91 21.63
CA GLY A 77 12.99 16.83 20.80
C GLY A 77 12.54 16.19 19.50
N VAL A 78 11.55 16.84 18.87
CA VAL A 78 10.89 16.39 17.66
C VAL A 78 10.85 17.53 16.65
N LYS A 79 11.07 17.23 15.38
CA LYS A 79 10.80 18.10 14.25
C LYS A 79 9.94 17.39 13.22
N LEU A 80 8.89 18.05 12.75
CA LEU A 80 8.07 17.54 11.66
C LEU A 80 8.58 18.12 10.34
N PHE A 81 8.57 17.32 9.29
CA PHE A 81 8.96 17.72 7.95
C PHE A 81 8.18 16.91 6.91
N ALA A 82 8.30 17.26 5.64
CA ALA A 82 7.66 16.51 4.55
C ALA A 82 8.73 15.90 3.65
N TYR A 83 8.60 14.61 3.32
CA TYR A 83 9.53 13.88 2.47
C TYR A 83 8.91 12.56 1.98
N PRO A 84 9.04 12.16 0.69
CA PRO A 84 9.73 12.86 -0.39
C PRO A 84 8.90 13.96 -1.05
N THR A 85 7.60 14.00 -0.78
CA THR A 85 6.66 15.00 -1.29
C THR A 85 6.11 15.87 -0.17
N LYS A 86 5.45 16.98 -0.51
CA LYS A 86 4.85 17.89 0.49
C LYS A 86 3.72 17.24 1.30
N ASP A 87 3.12 16.17 0.77
CA ASP A 87 2.00 15.47 1.40
C ASP A 87 2.46 14.29 2.28
N ASP A 88 3.75 13.97 2.24
CA ASP A 88 4.33 12.86 3.00
C ASP A 88 4.96 13.37 4.30
N HIS A 89 4.11 13.52 5.31
CA HIS A 89 4.55 13.97 6.64
C HIS A 89 5.45 12.94 7.31
N CYS A 90 6.56 13.43 7.84
CA CYS A 90 7.58 12.66 8.54
C CYS A 90 7.89 13.28 9.89
N ILE A 91 8.33 12.44 10.83
CA ILE A 91 8.73 12.81 12.17
C ILE A 91 10.23 12.52 12.36
N LEU A 92 11.00 13.52 12.74
CA LEU A 92 12.40 13.42 13.13
C LEU A 92 12.50 13.54 14.64
N VAL A 93 13.16 12.59 15.28
CA VAL A 93 13.36 12.55 16.73
C VAL A 93 14.84 12.47 17.03
N ARG A 94 15.34 13.30 17.93
CA ARG A 94 16.70 13.16 18.48
C ARG A 94 16.64 12.30 19.73
N THR A 95 17.09 11.05 19.63
CA THR A 95 17.04 10.07 20.72
C THR A 95 18.17 10.21 21.72
N SER A 96 19.36 10.59 21.24
CA SER A 96 20.54 10.83 22.06
C SER A 96 21.38 11.99 21.53
N GLN A 97 22.55 12.25 22.13
CA GLN A 97 23.44 13.34 21.71
C GLN A 97 23.84 13.25 20.23
N ASN A 98 24.08 12.01 19.75
CA ASN A 98 24.60 11.76 18.41
C ASN A 98 23.64 10.96 17.53
N GLU A 99 22.40 10.69 18.00
CA GLU A 99 21.49 9.83 17.28
C GLU A 99 20.20 10.55 16.92
N HIS A 100 19.89 10.50 15.64
CA HIS A 100 18.65 11.02 15.06
C HIS A 100 17.96 9.89 14.30
N VAL A 101 16.68 9.70 14.56
CA VAL A 101 15.84 8.74 13.84
C VAL A 101 14.67 9.44 13.19
N SER A 102 14.28 8.96 12.03
CA SER A 102 13.17 9.56 11.31
C SER A 102 12.27 8.50 10.69
N TYR A 103 10.97 8.72 10.80
CA TYR A 103 9.93 7.81 10.32
C TYR A 103 8.82 8.57 9.61
N SER A 104 8.10 7.87 8.73
CA SER A 104 6.83 8.36 8.23
C SER A 104 5.87 8.59 9.40
N GLN A 105 5.18 9.72 9.41
CA GLN A 105 4.18 10.04 10.42
C GLN A 105 2.84 9.31 10.15
N LYS A 106 2.69 8.65 9.00
CA LYS A 106 1.47 7.90 8.64
C LYS A 106 1.48 6.52 9.28
N CYS A 107 0.55 6.28 10.21
CA CYS A 107 0.35 4.97 10.83
C CYS A 107 0.02 3.90 9.77
N THR A 108 0.68 2.75 9.86
CA THR A 108 0.53 1.65 8.90
C THR A 108 -0.78 0.88 9.01
N HIS A 109 -1.67 1.24 9.96
CA HIS A 109 -3.04 0.74 10.05
C HIS A 109 -4.00 1.53 9.15
N LEU A 110 -4.30 2.79 9.49
CA LEU A 110 -5.26 3.65 8.79
C LEU A 110 -4.75 5.09 8.60
N SER A 111 -3.44 5.26 8.43
CA SER A 111 -2.80 6.55 8.11
C SER A 111 -2.99 7.68 9.12
N CYS A 112 -3.43 7.39 10.36
CA CYS A 112 -3.47 8.38 11.43
C CYS A 112 -2.07 8.92 11.73
N ALA A 113 -1.98 10.18 12.14
CA ALA A 113 -0.69 10.79 12.50
C ALA A 113 -0.12 10.17 13.77
N VAL A 114 1.13 9.72 13.67
CA VAL A 114 1.90 9.16 14.77
C VAL A 114 2.67 10.28 15.46
N TYR A 115 2.82 10.23 16.77
CA TYR A 115 3.60 11.17 17.56
C TYR A 115 4.63 10.46 18.44
N TYR A 116 5.66 11.17 18.87
CA TYR A 116 6.67 10.65 19.79
C TYR A 116 6.25 10.87 21.24
N SER A 117 6.15 9.79 21.99
CA SER A 117 5.91 9.80 23.44
C SER A 117 7.24 9.76 24.20
N ARG A 118 7.68 10.91 24.67
CA ARG A 118 8.97 11.04 25.38
C ARG A 118 9.01 10.19 26.65
N GLY A 119 7.91 10.15 27.42
CA GLY A 119 7.83 9.38 28.66
C GLY A 119 7.94 7.88 28.46
N ASN A 120 7.43 7.38 27.33
CA ASN A 120 7.44 5.97 26.98
C ASN A 120 8.55 5.59 25.98
N ASN A 121 9.31 6.57 25.51
CA ASN A 121 10.37 6.44 24.51
C ASN A 121 9.95 5.59 23.29
N ARG A 122 8.78 5.87 22.76
CA ARG A 122 8.20 5.16 21.60
C ARG A 122 7.35 6.08 20.73
N LEU A 123 7.01 5.62 19.55
CA LEU A 123 6.05 6.29 18.67
C LEU A 123 4.65 5.73 18.93
N GLU A 124 3.66 6.61 19.04
CA GLU A 124 2.28 6.25 19.38
C GLU A 124 1.28 6.78 18.36
N CYS A 125 0.34 5.94 17.98
CA CYS A 125 -0.80 6.28 17.15
C CYS A 125 -2.06 6.39 18.04
N PRO A 126 -2.68 7.58 18.15
CA PRO A 126 -3.79 7.79 19.09
C PRO A 126 -5.09 7.11 18.67
N CYS A 127 -5.28 6.87 17.36
CA CYS A 127 -6.55 6.39 16.83
C CYS A 127 -6.95 5.01 17.36
N HIS A 128 -6.02 4.05 17.36
CA HIS A 128 -6.30 2.67 17.76
C HIS A 128 -5.20 2.09 18.66
N LYS A 129 -4.50 2.95 19.40
CA LYS A 129 -3.45 2.56 20.35
C LYS A 129 -2.36 1.68 19.72
N GLY A 130 -1.95 2.04 18.49
CA GLY A 130 -0.78 1.43 17.83
C GLY A 130 0.50 2.02 18.43
N TYR A 131 1.45 1.16 18.82
CA TYR A 131 2.74 1.57 19.36
C TYR A 131 3.86 1.02 18.52
N PHE A 132 4.87 1.85 18.29
CA PHE A 132 6.02 1.50 17.46
C PHE A 132 7.33 1.82 18.21
N SER A 133 8.31 0.97 18.01
CA SER A 133 9.66 1.14 18.54
C SER A 133 10.33 2.38 17.92
N ILE A 134 10.99 3.19 18.76
CA ILE A 134 11.76 4.34 18.28
C ILE A 134 13.06 3.92 17.61
N ALA A 135 13.60 2.74 17.90
CA ALA A 135 14.89 2.29 17.39
C ALA A 135 14.80 1.87 15.91
N ASP A 136 13.78 1.11 15.55
CA ASP A 136 13.64 0.47 14.25
C ASP A 136 12.27 0.66 13.57
N GLY A 137 11.31 1.29 14.26
CA GLY A 137 9.94 1.49 13.74
C GLY A 137 9.07 0.25 13.83
N SER A 138 9.53 -0.86 14.41
CA SER A 138 8.76 -2.11 14.53
C SER A 138 7.51 -1.91 15.38
N VAL A 139 6.48 -2.74 15.11
CA VAL A 139 5.22 -2.70 15.85
C VAL A 139 5.44 -3.34 17.22
N LEU A 140 5.17 -2.59 18.28
CA LEU A 140 5.21 -3.08 19.65
C LEU A 140 3.85 -3.58 20.12
N GLN A 141 2.78 -2.91 19.69
CA GLN A 141 1.41 -3.25 20.08
C GLN A 141 0.38 -2.58 19.15
N GLY A 142 -0.80 -3.16 19.09
CA GLY A 142 -1.97 -2.62 18.40
C GLY A 142 -2.26 -3.27 17.05
N PRO A 143 -3.21 -2.74 16.29
CA PRO A 143 -3.65 -3.32 15.03
C PRO A 143 -2.68 -3.12 13.84
N PRO A 144 -1.68 -2.22 13.83
CA PRO A 144 -0.72 -2.14 12.74
C PRO A 144 -0.02 -3.49 12.52
N SER A 145 0.10 -3.93 11.27
CA SER A 145 0.74 -5.21 10.90
C SER A 145 2.13 -5.04 10.29
N ARG A 146 2.55 -3.80 10.04
CA ARG A 146 3.84 -3.47 9.41
C ARG A 146 4.54 -2.37 10.17
N PRO A 147 5.88 -2.35 10.20
CA PRO A 147 6.66 -1.28 10.81
C PRO A 147 6.42 0.06 10.09
N LEU A 148 6.76 1.15 10.75
CA LEU A 148 6.76 2.47 10.13
C LEU A 148 7.90 2.58 9.11
N PRO A 149 7.66 3.12 7.92
CA PRO A 149 8.72 3.42 6.96
C PRO A 149 9.76 4.34 7.60
N LYS A 150 11.03 3.93 7.55
CA LYS A 150 12.16 4.68 8.09
C LYS A 150 12.75 5.60 7.02
N ILE A 151 12.90 6.87 7.35
CA ILE A 151 13.60 7.82 6.49
C ILE A 151 15.09 7.72 6.80
N VAL A 152 15.88 7.46 5.76
CA VAL A 152 17.34 7.39 5.89
C VAL A 152 17.91 8.80 5.94
N LEU A 153 18.62 9.08 7.01
CA LEU A 153 19.28 10.37 7.24
C LEU A 153 20.79 10.22 7.08
N GLU A 154 21.41 11.17 6.40
CA GLU A 154 22.86 11.34 6.35
C GLU A 154 23.26 12.66 6.97
N SER A 155 24.37 12.66 7.71
CA SER A 155 24.97 13.89 8.22
C SER A 155 26.00 14.40 7.22
N ARG A 156 25.76 15.59 6.68
CA ARG A 156 26.65 16.24 5.71
C ARG A 156 26.89 17.70 6.12
N GLY A 157 28.15 18.08 6.35
CA GLY A 157 28.49 19.48 6.63
C GLY A 157 27.77 20.13 7.81
N GLY A 158 27.37 19.36 8.81
CA GLY A 158 26.61 19.88 9.95
C GLY A 158 25.10 19.88 9.76
N GLU A 159 24.60 19.35 8.66
CA GLU A 159 23.18 19.22 8.35
C GLU A 159 22.74 17.75 8.33
N LEU A 160 21.47 17.50 8.64
CA LEU A 160 20.79 16.23 8.44
C LEU A 160 20.06 16.27 7.13
N VAL A 161 20.41 15.37 6.21
CA VAL A 161 19.83 15.27 4.87
C VAL A 161 19.06 13.94 4.77
N ALA A 162 17.78 14.02 4.39
CA ALA A 162 16.99 12.85 4.02
C ALA A 162 17.39 12.41 2.60
N VAL A 163 17.72 11.12 2.43
CA VAL A 163 18.25 10.59 1.18
C VAL A 163 17.45 9.41 0.62
N ASP A 164 16.74 8.66 1.47
CA ASP A 164 16.03 7.44 1.07
C ASP A 164 14.91 7.08 2.04
N ILE A 165 14.04 6.14 1.63
CA ILE A 165 12.98 5.56 2.48
C ILE A 165 13.14 4.04 2.48
N LYS A 166 13.35 3.47 3.67
CA LYS A 166 13.33 2.02 3.87
C LYS A 166 11.94 1.59 4.34
N THR A 167 11.26 0.84 3.48
CA THR A 167 10.04 0.11 3.82
C THR A 167 10.44 -1.33 4.14
N SER A 168 10.26 -1.75 5.38
CA SER A 168 10.51 -3.14 5.82
C SER A 168 9.35 -4.04 5.44
#